data_7ce97737e5eb6f17fe3fc1fd6dafc6e5
#
_entry.id   7ce97737e5eb6f17fe3fc1fd6dafc6e5
#
_cell.length_a   1.000
_cell.length_b   1.000
_cell.length_c   1.000
_cell.angle_alpha   90.00
_cell.angle_beta   90.00
_cell.angle_gamma   90.00
#
_symmetry.space_group_name_H-M   'P 1'
#
loop_
_entity.id
_entity.type
_entity.pdbx_description
1 polymer ?
#
loop_
_entity_poly.entity_id
_entity_poly.type
_entity_poly.pdbx_seq_one_letter_code
_entity_poly.pdbx_strand_id
1 'polypeptide(L)'
;LYNLFVRVLLLNLYYPPDTSATAKMAQTVANALAEKHEVTVLCGRPSYDPAERRPWRLYQSENSGRARIIRTGSTDFPRLQMKKRVLNYLSYVFLAVPCALFFPCDLILAMTDPPFEGIVGAFITFLKRKPCVYNIRDLYPDMALGGSIVSPGLLARFWEKLHRWALRRATRVVVLGDDMRNRILAKGVDPARVVIIRDGADLPAQGADTSLDPQVIQAIRGNSRFVLLHAGNLGFYGAWDTLLAAAQELAPDGISLVFVGDGAQRKRLQCAAAGLPNVRFLPFFPASKIPSVLAAPDAHIITVKRGLEGVVVPSKMYSILAAGKAIVAVAPAECDVVSIGARKGFSIAANPDDPVQLVHAVKRIYRNPDLLRSMGVAAAAAAPEYERNKELGKLLEIVSAAAGG
;
A
#
# COMPACT_ATOMS: atom_id res chain seq x y z
N LEU A 1 9.44 29.14 -14.50
CA LEU A 1 8.54 28.44 -13.58
C LEU A 1 8.82 28.95 -12.17
N TYR A 2 7.96 29.79 -11.62
CA TYR A 2 8.08 30.30 -10.25
C TYR A 2 8.02 29.13 -9.27
N ASN A 3 9.05 28.96 -8.43
CA ASN A 3 9.01 28.10 -7.26
C ASN A 3 8.01 28.70 -6.27
N LEU A 4 6.73 28.40 -6.42
CA LEU A 4 5.71 28.83 -5.46
C LEU A 4 5.96 28.07 -4.15
N PHE A 5 6.34 28.78 -3.12
CA PHE A 5 6.37 28.25 -1.75
C PHE A 5 4.93 28.08 -1.26
N VAL A 6 4.52 26.84 -0.97
CA VAL A 6 3.13 26.49 -0.67
C VAL A 6 3.04 25.97 0.77
N ARG A 7 2.03 26.42 1.51
CA ARG A 7 1.69 25.85 2.82
C ARG A 7 0.73 24.68 2.60
N VAL A 8 1.25 23.48 2.77
CA VAL A 8 0.51 22.22 2.58
C VAL A 8 -0.02 21.72 3.91
N LEU A 9 -1.34 21.50 4.01
CA LEU A 9 -1.97 20.80 5.11
C LEU A 9 -2.20 19.34 4.71
N LEU A 10 -1.37 18.42 5.22
CA LEU A 10 -1.49 16.99 4.99
C LEU A 10 -2.41 16.37 6.05
N LEU A 11 -3.45 15.68 5.63
CA LEU A 11 -4.42 15.00 6.49
C LEU A 11 -4.20 13.49 6.42
N ASN A 12 -3.90 12.86 7.55
CA ASN A 12 -3.84 11.41 7.70
C ASN A 12 -3.89 11.00 9.17
N LEU A 13 -4.79 10.11 9.56
CA LEU A 13 -4.94 9.69 10.96
C LEU A 13 -3.64 9.12 11.53
N TYR A 14 -2.97 8.24 10.78
CA TYR A 14 -1.75 7.57 11.23
C TYR A 14 -0.50 8.29 10.75
N TYR A 15 0.39 8.56 11.69
CA TYR A 15 1.72 9.14 11.44
C TYR A 15 2.71 8.57 12.46
N PRO A 16 4.01 8.40 12.14
CA PRO A 16 4.96 7.88 13.12
C PRO A 16 4.86 8.57 14.48
N PRO A 17 4.95 7.82 15.60
CA PRO A 17 5.54 6.48 15.75
C PRO A 17 4.63 5.31 15.35
N ASP A 18 3.40 5.53 14.88
CA ASP A 18 2.58 4.43 14.34
C ASP A 18 3.36 3.67 13.23
N THR A 19 3.38 2.34 13.32
CA THR A 19 4.19 1.48 12.44
C THR A 19 3.46 1.02 11.18
N SER A 20 2.26 1.54 10.90
CA SER A 20 1.49 1.19 9.71
C SER A 20 2.19 1.61 8.40
N ALA A 21 1.90 0.90 7.31
CA ALA A 21 2.42 1.26 5.99
C ALA A 21 1.97 2.68 5.57
N THR A 22 0.73 3.04 5.88
CA THR A 22 0.18 4.37 5.59
C THR A 22 0.81 5.47 6.43
N ALA A 23 1.17 5.21 7.70
CA ALA A 23 1.91 6.16 8.53
C ALA A 23 3.31 6.44 7.96
N LYS A 24 4.04 5.40 7.59
CA LYS A 24 5.37 5.52 6.95
C LYS A 24 5.29 6.28 5.64
N MET A 25 4.27 6.00 4.83
CA MET A 25 4.09 6.70 3.56
C MET A 25 3.69 8.16 3.77
N ALA A 26 2.83 8.48 4.75
CA ALA A 26 2.51 9.85 5.11
C ALA A 26 3.77 10.64 5.51
N GLN A 27 4.67 10.02 6.27
CA GLN A 27 5.97 10.62 6.61
C GLN A 27 6.85 10.82 5.38
N THR A 28 6.94 9.81 4.50
CA THR A 28 7.72 9.90 3.26
C THR A 28 7.22 11.04 2.38
N VAL A 29 5.92 11.15 2.21
CA VAL A 29 5.27 12.25 1.46
C VAL A 29 5.52 13.60 2.13
N ALA A 30 5.33 13.68 3.46
CA ALA A 30 5.54 14.94 4.20
C ALA A 30 6.99 15.41 4.11
N ASN A 31 7.96 14.50 4.25
CA ASN A 31 9.38 14.83 4.15
C ASN A 31 9.76 15.31 2.74
N ALA A 32 9.29 14.63 1.70
CA ALA A 32 9.55 15.03 0.32
C ALA A 32 8.96 16.41 0.00
N LEU A 33 7.72 16.67 0.44
CA LEU A 33 7.10 17.99 0.26
C LEU A 33 7.81 19.08 1.06
N ALA A 34 8.29 18.77 2.26
CA ALA A 34 8.97 19.71 3.13
C ALA A 34 10.37 20.14 2.64
N GLU A 35 10.87 19.53 1.57
CA GLU A 35 12.08 20.01 0.89
C GLU A 35 11.88 21.37 0.21
N LYS A 36 10.66 21.64 -0.29
CA LYS A 36 10.32 22.82 -1.10
C LYS A 36 9.15 23.64 -0.56
N HIS A 37 8.39 23.10 0.40
CA HIS A 37 7.14 23.67 0.88
C HIS A 37 7.07 23.66 2.41
N GLU A 38 6.20 24.49 3.00
CA GLU A 38 5.85 24.40 4.41
C GLU A 38 4.79 23.31 4.61
N VAL A 39 5.12 22.27 5.35
CA VAL A 39 4.21 21.12 5.54
C VAL A 39 3.76 21.05 6.99
N THR A 40 2.44 21.12 7.19
CA THR A 40 1.79 20.78 8.44
C THR A 40 1.03 19.47 8.29
N VAL A 41 1.38 18.46 9.07
CA VAL A 41 0.67 17.19 9.11
C VAL A 41 -0.33 17.21 10.25
N LEU A 42 -1.60 16.99 9.96
CA LEU A 42 -2.66 16.85 10.94
C LEU A 42 -3.00 15.37 11.10
N CYS A 43 -2.70 14.79 12.26
CA CYS A 43 -2.87 13.37 12.52
C CYS A 43 -3.50 13.10 13.89
N GLY A 44 -3.83 11.84 14.16
CA GLY A 44 -4.34 11.39 15.45
C GLY A 44 -3.24 11.09 16.47
N ARG A 45 -3.66 10.67 17.67
CA ARG A 45 -2.75 10.08 18.66
C ARG A 45 -2.23 8.73 18.15
N PRO A 46 -0.98 8.36 18.47
CA PRO A 46 -0.48 7.01 18.19
C PRO A 46 -1.39 5.97 18.81
N SER A 47 -1.84 5.03 17.97
CA SER A 47 -2.82 4.01 18.38
C SER A 47 -2.50 2.61 17.84
N TYR A 48 -1.44 2.51 17.06
CA TYR A 48 -1.06 1.26 16.40
C TYR A 48 -0.33 0.31 17.34
N ASP A 49 0.61 0.87 18.13
CA ASP A 49 1.37 0.14 19.15
C ASP A 49 0.98 0.65 20.55
N PRO A 50 0.54 -0.23 21.47
CA PRO A 50 0.25 0.16 22.83
C PRO A 50 1.44 0.78 23.59
N ALA A 51 2.68 0.40 23.24
CA ALA A 51 3.89 0.95 23.85
C ALA A 51 4.15 2.41 23.46
N GLU A 52 3.61 2.86 22.34
CA GLU A 52 3.77 4.22 21.82
C GLU A 52 2.64 5.17 22.25
N ARG A 53 1.77 4.73 23.17
CA ARG A 53 0.66 5.55 23.67
C ARG A 53 1.18 6.77 24.40
N ARG A 54 0.57 7.93 24.08
CA ARG A 54 0.91 9.22 24.67
C ARG A 54 -0.20 9.72 25.59
N PRO A 55 0.12 10.53 26.61
CA PRO A 55 -0.90 11.20 27.44
C PRO A 55 -1.90 11.97 26.57
N TRP A 56 -3.15 12.00 27.00
CA TRP A 56 -4.18 12.73 26.27
C TRP A 56 -3.94 14.24 26.33
N ARG A 57 -3.94 14.88 25.18
CA ARG A 57 -3.97 16.35 25.01
C ARG A 57 -4.89 16.67 23.88
N LEU A 58 -5.65 17.76 23.97
CA LEU A 58 -6.58 18.16 22.91
C LEU A 58 -5.85 18.33 21.57
N TYR A 59 -4.73 19.06 21.61
CA TYR A 59 -3.79 19.19 20.49
C TYR A 59 -2.35 19.16 21.02
N GLN A 60 -1.47 18.56 20.26
CA GLN A 60 -0.03 18.54 20.54
C GLN A 60 0.72 18.89 19.26
N SER A 61 1.64 19.85 19.33
CA SER A 61 2.52 20.21 18.22
C SER A 61 3.92 19.67 18.48
N GLU A 62 4.50 19.06 17.45
CA GLU A 62 5.89 18.58 17.44
C GLU A 62 6.48 18.77 16.04
N ASN A 63 7.81 18.66 15.89
CA ASN A 63 8.47 18.70 14.60
C ASN A 63 9.01 17.32 14.24
N SER A 64 8.90 16.93 12.98
CA SER A 64 9.51 15.72 12.41
C SER A 64 10.27 16.12 11.15
N GLY A 65 11.61 16.23 11.28
CA GLY A 65 12.43 16.83 10.24
C GLY A 65 12.02 18.29 9.98
N ARG A 66 11.66 18.61 8.75
CA ARG A 66 11.20 19.95 8.35
C ARG A 66 9.67 20.13 8.40
N ALA A 67 8.92 19.05 8.66
CA ALA A 67 7.46 19.11 8.76
C ALA A 67 7.01 19.38 10.20
N ARG A 68 5.98 20.21 10.34
CA ARG A 68 5.25 20.42 11.59
C ARG A 68 4.16 19.39 11.74
N ILE A 69 4.10 18.70 12.88
CA ILE A 69 3.10 17.68 13.16
C ILE A 69 2.13 18.21 14.23
N ILE A 70 0.86 18.17 13.92
CA ILE A 70 -0.23 18.49 14.86
C ILE A 70 -1.00 17.19 15.13
N ARG A 71 -0.93 16.73 16.39
CA ARG A 71 -1.70 15.56 16.83
C ARG A 71 -2.97 16.00 17.54
N THR A 72 -4.11 15.45 17.11
CA THR A 72 -5.38 15.63 17.81
C THR A 72 -5.51 14.64 18.97
N GLY A 73 -6.28 15.01 19.99
CA GLY A 73 -6.59 14.17 21.15
C GLY A 73 -7.61 13.06 20.87
N SER A 74 -7.55 12.45 19.68
CA SER A 74 -8.41 11.34 19.31
C SER A 74 -8.29 10.16 20.28
N THR A 75 -9.32 9.29 20.34
CA THR A 75 -9.23 8.04 21.10
C THR A 75 -8.19 7.10 20.49
N ASP A 76 -7.61 6.21 21.31
CA ASP A 76 -6.51 5.31 20.95
C ASP A 76 -6.84 3.85 21.29
N PHE A 77 -8.09 3.45 21.08
CA PHE A 77 -8.51 2.08 21.33
C PHE A 77 -7.75 1.06 20.48
N PRO A 78 -7.55 -0.18 21.01
CA PRO A 78 -6.86 -1.24 20.28
C PRO A 78 -7.53 -1.57 18.94
N ARG A 79 -6.73 -1.70 17.91
CA ARG A 79 -7.14 -1.86 16.51
C ARG A 79 -7.95 -3.14 16.21
N LEU A 80 -7.77 -4.19 17.01
CA LEU A 80 -8.46 -5.48 16.83
C LEU A 80 -9.98 -5.42 16.99
N GLN A 81 -10.51 -4.39 17.69
CA GLN A 81 -11.93 -4.21 17.93
C GLN A 81 -12.50 -3.22 16.93
N MET A 82 -13.18 -3.71 15.89
CA MET A 82 -13.71 -2.88 14.79
C MET A 82 -14.56 -1.70 15.26
N LYS A 83 -15.50 -1.92 16.19
CA LYS A 83 -16.35 -0.85 16.74
C LYS A 83 -15.53 0.26 17.42
N LYS A 84 -14.53 -0.11 18.19
CA LYS A 84 -13.65 0.86 18.87
C LYS A 84 -12.73 1.58 17.89
N ARG A 85 -12.32 0.91 16.82
CA ARG A 85 -11.59 1.55 15.72
C ARG A 85 -12.41 2.64 15.02
N VAL A 86 -13.71 2.44 14.86
CA VAL A 86 -14.61 3.48 14.33
C VAL A 86 -14.67 4.69 15.27
N LEU A 87 -14.65 4.49 16.59
CA LEU A 87 -14.56 5.60 17.55
C LEU A 87 -13.26 6.38 17.42
N ASN A 88 -12.12 5.71 17.19
CA ASN A 88 -10.85 6.41 16.90
C ASN A 88 -10.99 7.30 15.66
N TYR A 89 -11.63 6.80 14.60
CA TYR A 89 -11.86 7.56 13.38
C TYR A 89 -12.74 8.79 13.60
N LEU A 90 -13.89 8.59 14.27
CA LEU A 90 -14.86 9.67 14.50
C LEU A 90 -14.30 10.74 15.44
N SER A 91 -13.61 10.36 16.52
CA SER A 91 -12.97 11.30 17.46
C SER A 91 -11.84 12.09 16.78
N TYR A 92 -11.07 11.45 15.90
CA TYR A 92 -10.07 12.14 15.08
C TYR A 92 -10.72 13.19 14.19
N VAL A 93 -11.72 12.83 13.39
CA VAL A 93 -12.37 13.77 12.48
C VAL A 93 -13.02 14.92 13.22
N PHE A 94 -13.69 14.63 14.35
CA PHE A 94 -14.33 15.65 15.18
C PHE A 94 -13.33 16.73 15.66
N LEU A 95 -12.09 16.35 15.94
CA LEU A 95 -11.04 17.27 16.36
C LEU A 95 -10.22 17.82 15.19
N ALA A 96 -10.01 17.03 14.14
CA ALA A 96 -9.21 17.42 13.00
C ALA A 96 -9.86 18.51 12.16
N VAL A 97 -11.18 18.45 11.95
CA VAL A 97 -11.91 19.44 11.13
C VAL A 97 -11.80 20.85 11.73
N PRO A 98 -12.15 21.12 13.00
CA PRO A 98 -11.96 22.45 13.59
C PRO A 98 -10.49 22.89 13.53
N CYS A 99 -9.57 21.99 13.90
CA CYS A 99 -8.13 22.29 13.87
C CYS A 99 -7.69 22.71 12.45
N ALA A 100 -8.06 21.96 11.42
CA ALA A 100 -7.74 22.27 10.03
C ALA A 100 -8.29 23.63 9.57
N LEU A 101 -9.44 24.05 10.08
CA LEU A 101 -10.04 25.35 9.74
C LEU A 101 -9.23 26.53 10.28
N PHE A 102 -8.59 26.37 11.45
CA PHE A 102 -7.77 27.41 12.07
C PHE A 102 -6.36 27.52 11.48
N PHE A 103 -5.80 26.41 10.97
CA PHE A 103 -4.44 26.45 10.40
C PHE A 103 -4.42 27.08 9.01
N PRO A 104 -3.52 28.04 8.75
CA PRO A 104 -3.35 28.62 7.43
C PRO A 104 -2.77 27.56 6.48
N CYS A 105 -3.39 27.38 5.31
CA CYS A 105 -2.88 26.53 4.24
C CYS A 105 -3.28 27.08 2.88
N ASP A 106 -2.48 26.76 1.88
CA ASP A 106 -2.72 27.12 0.49
C ASP A 106 -3.24 25.92 -0.29
N LEU A 107 -2.95 24.71 0.21
CA LEU A 107 -3.38 23.46 -0.38
C LEU A 107 -3.64 22.42 0.71
N ILE A 108 -4.66 21.58 0.50
CA ILE A 108 -5.00 20.43 1.32
C ILE A 108 -4.55 19.16 0.60
N LEU A 109 -3.76 18.32 1.25
CA LEU A 109 -3.39 16.99 0.77
C LEU A 109 -4.06 15.95 1.66
N ALA A 110 -5.17 15.36 1.20
CA ALA A 110 -5.86 14.30 1.94
C ALA A 110 -5.34 12.93 1.50
N MET A 111 -4.96 12.08 2.46
CA MET A 111 -4.64 10.67 2.22
C MET A 111 -5.87 9.79 2.44
N THR A 112 -5.72 8.51 2.84
CA THR A 112 -6.83 7.55 2.93
C THR A 112 -7.12 7.00 4.33
N ASP A 113 -6.35 7.35 5.33
CA ASP A 113 -6.63 6.97 6.71
C ASP A 113 -7.12 8.17 7.54
N PRO A 114 -8.33 8.08 8.11
CA PRO A 114 -9.30 6.98 8.06
C PRO A 114 -9.97 6.81 6.68
N PRO A 115 -10.72 5.72 6.45
CA PRO A 115 -11.33 5.38 5.15
C PRO A 115 -12.19 6.46 4.48
N PHE A 116 -12.51 7.52 5.17
CA PHE A 116 -13.28 8.68 4.68
C PHE A 116 -12.48 9.99 4.71
N GLU A 117 -11.14 9.93 4.84
CA GLU A 117 -10.29 11.13 4.91
C GLU A 117 -10.42 12.02 3.67
N GLY A 118 -10.61 11.44 2.49
CA GLY A 118 -10.89 12.21 1.28
C GLY A 118 -12.21 13.02 1.36
N ILE A 119 -13.22 12.51 2.08
CA ILE A 119 -14.47 13.24 2.33
C ILE A 119 -14.22 14.40 3.29
N VAL A 120 -13.40 14.17 4.33
CA VAL A 120 -12.97 15.21 5.28
C VAL A 120 -12.19 16.31 4.56
N GLY A 121 -11.20 15.92 3.74
CA GLY A 121 -10.42 16.85 2.91
C GLY A 121 -11.30 17.69 1.99
N ALA A 122 -12.26 17.07 1.30
CA ALA A 122 -13.21 17.77 0.44
C ALA A 122 -14.12 18.74 1.20
N PHE A 123 -14.53 18.38 2.43
CA PHE A 123 -15.31 19.26 3.30
C PHE A 123 -14.50 20.49 3.75
N ILE A 124 -13.26 20.29 4.17
CA ILE A 124 -12.35 21.39 4.54
C ILE A 124 -12.09 22.29 3.31
N THR A 125 -11.85 21.71 2.13
CA THR A 125 -11.73 22.41 0.85
C THR A 125 -12.94 23.29 0.55
N PHE A 126 -14.14 22.76 0.77
CA PHE A 126 -15.37 23.52 0.57
C PHE A 126 -15.45 24.74 1.50
N LEU A 127 -15.09 24.60 2.77
CA LEU A 127 -15.15 25.68 3.75
C LEU A 127 -14.03 26.72 3.56
N LYS A 128 -12.80 26.26 3.32
CA LYS A 128 -11.62 27.13 3.14
C LYS A 128 -11.47 27.70 1.74
N ARG A 129 -12.18 27.15 0.74
CA ARG A 129 -12.05 27.48 -0.69
C ARG A 129 -10.61 27.33 -1.18
N LYS A 130 -9.90 26.32 -0.70
CA LYS A 130 -8.53 25.99 -1.10
C LYS A 130 -8.49 24.74 -1.95
N PRO A 131 -7.53 24.60 -2.88
CA PRO A 131 -7.39 23.38 -3.68
C PRO A 131 -7.09 22.16 -2.82
N CYS A 132 -7.51 20.99 -3.31
CA CYS A 132 -7.30 19.71 -2.66
C CYS A 132 -6.66 18.71 -3.62
N VAL A 133 -5.59 18.06 -3.19
CA VAL A 133 -5.05 16.85 -3.79
C VAL A 133 -5.53 15.68 -2.95
N TYR A 134 -6.29 14.76 -3.55
CA TYR A 134 -6.72 13.54 -2.89
C TYR A 134 -5.82 12.38 -3.32
N ASN A 135 -4.93 11.95 -2.42
CA ASN A 135 -3.97 10.87 -2.64
C ASN A 135 -4.55 9.54 -2.14
N ILE A 136 -5.09 8.76 -3.06
CA ILE A 136 -5.78 7.50 -2.77
C ILE A 136 -4.76 6.36 -2.69
N ARG A 137 -4.68 5.73 -1.50
CA ARG A 137 -3.84 4.56 -1.23
C ARG A 137 -4.64 3.26 -1.25
N ASP A 138 -5.81 3.31 -0.64
CA ASP A 138 -6.82 2.25 -0.63
C ASP A 138 -8.15 2.85 -1.07
N LEU A 139 -8.84 2.19 -1.98
CA LEU A 139 -10.08 2.73 -2.54
C LEU A 139 -11.29 2.31 -1.69
N TYR A 140 -11.78 3.24 -0.89
CA TYR A 140 -13.01 3.08 -0.13
C TYR A 140 -14.20 3.77 -0.82
N PRO A 141 -15.44 3.25 -0.67
CA PRO A 141 -15.86 2.09 0.13
C PRO A 141 -15.60 0.72 -0.52
N ASP A 142 -15.06 0.66 -1.76
CA ASP A 142 -14.87 -0.57 -2.54
C ASP A 142 -14.10 -1.63 -1.74
N MET A 143 -13.04 -1.22 -1.02
CA MET A 143 -12.26 -2.14 -0.19
C MET A 143 -13.08 -2.72 0.97
N ALA A 144 -13.93 -1.94 1.60
CA ALA A 144 -14.77 -2.40 2.69
C ALA A 144 -15.84 -3.39 2.20
N LEU A 145 -16.41 -3.15 1.03
CA LEU A 145 -17.37 -4.03 0.38
C LEU A 145 -16.70 -5.32 -0.12
N GLY A 146 -15.63 -5.22 -0.88
CA GLY A 146 -14.90 -6.37 -1.42
C GLY A 146 -14.22 -7.22 -0.34
N GLY A 147 -13.85 -6.62 0.80
CA GLY A 147 -13.35 -7.29 1.99
C GLY A 147 -14.44 -7.88 2.88
N SER A 148 -15.73 -7.73 2.51
CA SER A 148 -16.89 -8.15 3.33
C SER A 148 -16.90 -7.55 4.75
N ILE A 149 -16.30 -6.36 4.90
CA ILE A 149 -16.28 -5.60 6.17
C ILE A 149 -17.60 -4.85 6.34
N VAL A 150 -18.17 -4.38 5.23
CA VAL A 150 -19.46 -3.69 5.16
C VAL A 150 -20.34 -4.43 4.17
N SER A 151 -21.58 -4.72 4.54
CA SER A 151 -22.56 -5.33 3.64
C SER A 151 -23.11 -4.31 2.63
N PRO A 152 -23.41 -4.74 1.39
CA PRO A 152 -24.13 -3.90 0.44
C PRO A 152 -25.47 -3.43 1.03
N GLY A 153 -25.73 -2.12 0.99
CA GLY A 153 -26.95 -1.52 1.56
C GLY A 153 -26.98 -0.01 1.45
N LEU A 154 -27.96 0.63 2.10
CA LEU A 154 -28.14 2.09 2.06
C LEU A 154 -26.93 2.85 2.60
N LEU A 155 -26.29 2.36 3.66
CA LEU A 155 -25.11 2.99 4.24
C LEU A 155 -23.94 2.97 3.25
N ALA A 156 -23.68 1.84 2.59
CA ALA A 156 -22.62 1.73 1.59
C ALA A 156 -22.89 2.65 0.38
N ARG A 157 -24.17 2.72 -0.07
CA ARG A 157 -24.57 3.65 -1.16
C ARG A 157 -24.39 5.11 -0.76
N PHE A 158 -24.73 5.46 0.47
CA PHE A 158 -24.51 6.82 1.00
C PHE A 158 -23.04 7.17 1.08
N TRP A 159 -22.20 6.23 1.58
CA TRP A 159 -20.74 6.41 1.61
C TRP A 159 -20.18 6.58 0.20
N GLU A 160 -20.59 5.76 -0.75
CA GLU A 160 -20.18 5.89 -2.15
C GLU A 160 -20.59 7.26 -2.74
N LYS A 161 -21.79 7.75 -2.43
CA LYS A 161 -22.24 9.08 -2.86
C LYS A 161 -21.36 10.20 -2.31
N LEU A 162 -21.01 10.13 -1.03
CA LEU A 162 -20.08 11.09 -0.40
C LEU A 162 -18.67 10.98 -0.98
N HIS A 163 -18.17 9.76 -1.23
CA HIS A 163 -16.88 9.56 -1.85
C HIS A 163 -16.82 10.14 -3.28
N ARG A 164 -17.84 9.91 -4.10
CA ARG A 164 -17.96 10.53 -5.43
C ARG A 164 -18.03 12.06 -5.35
N TRP A 165 -18.70 12.60 -4.34
CA TRP A 165 -18.69 14.05 -4.10
C TRP A 165 -17.27 14.54 -3.77
N ALA A 166 -16.54 13.84 -2.91
CA ALA A 166 -15.15 14.18 -2.58
C ALA A 166 -14.22 14.14 -3.81
N LEU A 167 -14.33 13.09 -4.62
CA LEU A 167 -13.58 12.96 -5.87
C LEU A 167 -13.84 14.12 -6.84
N ARG A 168 -15.10 14.56 -6.97
CA ARG A 168 -15.46 15.73 -7.81
C ARG A 168 -14.95 17.05 -7.26
N ARG A 169 -14.74 17.17 -5.96
CA ARG A 169 -14.19 18.36 -5.31
C ARG A 169 -12.68 18.45 -5.35
N ALA A 170 -11.98 17.32 -5.41
CA ALA A 170 -10.53 17.32 -5.47
C ALA A 170 -10.02 18.00 -6.75
N THR A 171 -9.06 18.89 -6.65
CA THR A 171 -8.40 19.55 -7.79
C THR A 171 -7.59 18.52 -8.58
N ARG A 172 -6.94 17.60 -7.90
CA ARG A 172 -6.26 16.44 -8.47
C ARG A 172 -6.57 15.21 -7.63
N VAL A 173 -6.69 14.07 -8.28
CA VAL A 173 -6.84 12.75 -7.66
C VAL A 173 -5.62 11.94 -8.02
N VAL A 174 -4.82 11.59 -7.02
CA VAL A 174 -3.63 10.77 -7.18
C VAL A 174 -4.00 9.33 -6.89
N VAL A 175 -3.63 8.44 -7.80
CA VAL A 175 -3.87 6.99 -7.74
C VAL A 175 -2.56 6.22 -7.93
N LEU A 176 -2.51 4.96 -7.51
CA LEU A 176 -1.28 4.18 -7.45
C LEU A 176 -0.97 3.38 -8.72
N GLY A 177 -1.95 3.22 -9.61
CA GLY A 177 -1.78 2.41 -10.81
C GLY A 177 -2.88 2.63 -11.84
N ASP A 178 -2.70 2.00 -13.01
CA ASP A 178 -3.66 2.10 -14.11
C ASP A 178 -4.99 1.41 -13.77
N ASP A 179 -4.96 0.31 -13.04
CA ASP A 179 -6.14 -0.41 -12.56
C ASP A 179 -6.98 0.45 -11.61
N MET A 180 -6.34 1.13 -10.64
CA MET A 180 -7.03 2.08 -9.76
C MET A 180 -7.54 3.31 -10.52
N ARG A 181 -6.76 3.83 -11.47
CA ARG A 181 -7.19 4.91 -12.35
C ARG A 181 -8.50 4.55 -13.07
N ASN A 182 -8.56 3.38 -13.66
CA ASN A 182 -9.76 2.92 -14.38
C ASN A 182 -10.99 2.87 -13.47
N ARG A 183 -10.86 2.41 -12.22
CA ARG A 183 -11.95 2.47 -11.24
C ARG A 183 -12.39 3.90 -10.90
N ILE A 184 -11.44 4.81 -10.73
CA ILE A 184 -11.75 6.22 -10.44
C ILE A 184 -12.46 6.88 -11.63
N LEU A 185 -12.04 6.59 -12.86
CA LEU A 185 -12.72 7.08 -14.07
C LEU A 185 -14.15 6.52 -14.17
N ALA A 186 -14.37 5.25 -13.82
CA ALA A 186 -15.71 4.64 -13.75
C ALA A 186 -16.62 5.29 -12.69
N LYS A 187 -16.04 5.97 -11.68
CA LYS A 187 -16.79 6.78 -10.70
C LYS A 187 -17.18 8.17 -11.25
N GLY A 188 -16.81 8.51 -12.48
CA GLY A 188 -17.17 9.75 -13.16
C GLY A 188 -16.23 10.92 -12.84
N VAL A 189 -14.97 10.67 -12.60
CA VAL A 189 -13.92 11.70 -12.44
C VAL A 189 -13.35 12.03 -13.81
N ASP A 190 -13.13 13.32 -14.08
CA ASP A 190 -12.49 13.80 -15.31
C ASP A 190 -11.06 13.21 -15.42
N PRO A 191 -10.73 12.54 -16.55
CA PRO A 191 -9.40 11.97 -16.78
C PRO A 191 -8.24 12.96 -16.61
N ALA A 192 -8.43 14.24 -16.94
CA ALA A 192 -7.42 15.28 -16.80
C ALA A 192 -7.05 15.59 -15.34
N ARG A 193 -7.88 15.18 -14.40
CA ARG A 193 -7.68 15.40 -12.97
C ARG A 193 -7.07 14.18 -12.26
N VAL A 194 -7.03 13.02 -12.91
CA VAL A 194 -6.50 11.78 -12.35
C VAL A 194 -5.05 11.60 -12.77
N VAL A 195 -4.17 11.48 -11.78
CA VAL A 195 -2.73 11.33 -12.00
C VAL A 195 -2.24 10.07 -11.32
N ILE A 196 -1.42 9.31 -12.03
CA ILE A 196 -0.79 8.10 -11.48
C ILE A 196 0.53 8.49 -10.85
N ILE A 197 0.65 8.23 -9.53
CA ILE A 197 1.90 8.32 -8.77
C ILE A 197 2.05 7.02 -8.01
N ARG A 198 3.01 6.22 -8.41
CA ARG A 198 3.25 4.90 -7.84
C ARG A 198 4.03 4.99 -6.53
N ASP A 199 3.93 3.95 -5.68
CA ASP A 199 4.69 3.89 -4.42
C ASP A 199 6.19 3.84 -4.65
N GLY A 200 6.58 3.20 -5.74
CA GLY A 200 7.96 2.97 -6.06
C GLY A 200 8.73 2.19 -4.99
N ALA A 201 10.00 2.00 -5.21
CA ALA A 201 10.93 1.44 -4.23
C ALA A 201 12.20 2.29 -4.16
N ASP A 202 12.84 2.23 -3.00
CA ASP A 202 14.20 2.75 -2.86
C ASP A 202 15.14 1.77 -3.57
N LEU A 203 15.89 2.26 -4.55
CA LEU A 203 16.90 1.45 -5.22
C LEU A 203 18.15 1.38 -4.34
N PRO A 204 18.84 0.23 -4.32
CA PRO A 204 20.14 0.14 -3.65
C PRO A 204 21.09 1.21 -4.17
N ALA A 205 21.75 1.94 -3.29
CA ALA A 205 22.79 2.87 -3.70
C ALA A 205 23.93 2.08 -4.40
N GLN A 206 24.50 2.66 -5.46
CA GLN A 206 25.65 2.06 -6.12
C GLN A 206 26.79 1.89 -5.10
N GLY A 207 27.27 0.66 -4.93
CA GLY A 207 28.34 0.32 -3.98
C GLY A 207 27.86 0.16 -2.52
N ALA A 208 26.55 0.20 -2.24
CA ALA A 208 26.05 -0.16 -0.92
C ALA A 208 26.40 -1.63 -0.61
N ASP A 209 27.06 -1.85 0.52
CA ASP A 209 27.28 -3.20 1.04
C ASP A 209 25.94 -3.81 1.44
N THR A 210 25.34 -4.52 0.51
CA THR A 210 24.12 -5.31 0.74
C THR A 210 24.50 -6.71 1.19
N SER A 211 25.31 -6.82 2.26
CA SER A 211 25.63 -8.13 2.84
C SER A 211 24.30 -8.83 3.23
N LEU A 212 24.01 -9.89 2.51
CA LEU A 212 22.81 -10.69 2.75
C LEU A 212 23.03 -11.53 4.02
N ASP A 213 22.01 -11.56 4.88
CA ASP A 213 22.03 -12.36 6.10
C ASP A 213 21.75 -13.84 5.79
N PRO A 214 22.75 -14.74 5.96
CA PRO A 214 22.59 -16.15 5.66
C PRO A 214 21.52 -16.82 6.52
N GLN A 215 21.31 -16.36 7.77
CA GLN A 215 20.30 -16.93 8.67
C GLN A 215 18.88 -16.62 8.17
N VAL A 216 18.64 -15.42 7.68
CA VAL A 216 17.35 -15.04 7.07
C VAL A 216 17.09 -15.86 5.81
N ILE A 217 18.11 -15.99 4.95
CA ILE A 217 18.03 -16.79 3.73
C ILE A 217 17.70 -18.24 4.08
N GLN A 218 18.43 -18.83 5.03
CA GLN A 218 18.22 -20.22 5.46
C GLN A 218 16.81 -20.39 6.10
N ALA A 219 16.36 -19.45 6.90
CA ALA A 219 15.02 -19.51 7.50
C ALA A 219 13.91 -19.54 6.43
N ILE A 220 14.09 -18.77 5.34
CA ILE A 220 13.14 -18.71 4.23
C ILE A 220 13.28 -19.94 3.32
N ARG A 221 14.51 -20.31 2.94
CA ARG A 221 14.71 -21.44 2.03
C ARG A 221 14.47 -22.82 2.67
N GLY A 222 14.92 -23.00 3.90
CA GLY A 222 14.90 -24.33 4.54
C GLY A 222 15.59 -25.36 3.64
N ASN A 223 14.96 -26.51 3.49
CA ASN A 223 15.41 -27.62 2.62
C ASN A 223 14.65 -27.67 1.26
N SER A 224 13.99 -26.59 0.87
CA SER A 224 13.14 -26.56 -0.32
C SER A 224 14.00 -26.48 -1.59
N ARG A 225 13.60 -27.24 -2.64
CA ARG A 225 14.23 -27.15 -3.96
C ARG A 225 13.90 -25.84 -4.65
N PHE A 226 12.70 -25.32 -4.44
CA PHE A 226 12.23 -24.08 -4.98
C PHE A 226 11.32 -23.36 -3.97
N VAL A 227 11.48 -22.07 -3.82
CA VAL A 227 10.74 -21.25 -2.84
C VAL A 227 9.94 -20.16 -3.53
N LEU A 228 8.63 -20.20 -3.33
CA LEU A 228 7.72 -19.09 -3.61
C LEU A 228 7.48 -18.31 -2.32
N LEU A 229 7.76 -17.02 -2.31
CA LEU A 229 7.62 -16.19 -1.13
C LEU A 229 6.51 -15.14 -1.29
N HIS A 230 5.56 -15.14 -0.37
CA HIS A 230 4.70 -13.97 -0.12
C HIS A 230 5.21 -13.22 1.10
N ALA A 231 5.73 -12.01 0.93
CA ALA A 231 6.17 -11.15 2.03
C ALA A 231 5.21 -9.96 2.20
N GLY A 232 4.63 -9.79 3.40
CA GLY A 232 3.76 -8.67 3.73
C GLY A 232 2.50 -9.02 4.52
N ASN A 233 1.50 -8.12 4.45
CA ASN A 233 0.24 -8.28 5.17
C ASN A 233 -0.59 -9.44 4.58
N LEU A 234 -1.06 -10.33 5.45
CA LEU A 234 -2.00 -11.41 5.13
C LEU A 234 -3.45 -10.92 5.35
N GLY A 235 -3.86 -9.96 4.52
CA GLY A 235 -5.16 -9.29 4.59
C GLY A 235 -6.27 -10.00 3.84
N PHE A 236 -7.44 -9.36 3.74
CA PHE A 236 -8.63 -9.92 3.07
C PHE A 236 -8.57 -9.85 1.54
N TYR A 237 -7.53 -9.24 0.98
CA TYR A 237 -7.41 -8.98 -0.46
C TYR A 237 -6.79 -10.12 -1.26
N GLY A 238 -6.15 -11.10 -0.63
CA GLY A 238 -5.44 -12.17 -1.33
C GLY A 238 -6.35 -13.36 -1.70
N ALA A 239 -6.03 -14.03 -2.80
CA ALA A 239 -6.63 -15.29 -3.23
C ALA A 239 -5.96 -16.48 -2.50
N TRP A 240 -6.02 -16.46 -1.18
CA TRP A 240 -5.25 -17.36 -0.32
C TRP A 240 -5.59 -18.83 -0.50
N ASP A 241 -6.87 -19.15 -0.71
CA ASP A 241 -7.33 -20.54 -0.87
C ASP A 241 -6.78 -21.16 -2.15
N THR A 242 -6.67 -20.37 -3.22
CA THR A 242 -6.00 -20.76 -4.47
C THR A 242 -4.52 -21.08 -4.25
N LEU A 243 -3.84 -20.27 -3.43
CA LEU A 243 -2.42 -20.51 -3.11
C LEU A 243 -2.23 -21.81 -2.32
N LEU A 244 -3.10 -22.09 -1.35
CA LEU A 244 -3.01 -23.32 -0.54
C LEU A 244 -3.36 -24.56 -1.36
N ALA A 245 -4.39 -24.49 -2.21
CA ALA A 245 -4.73 -25.58 -3.13
C ALA A 245 -3.58 -25.90 -4.10
N ALA A 246 -2.97 -24.88 -4.68
CA ALA A 246 -1.79 -25.07 -5.55
C ALA A 246 -0.58 -25.62 -4.77
N ALA A 247 -0.38 -25.23 -3.50
CA ALA A 247 0.73 -25.71 -2.69
C ALA A 247 0.66 -27.23 -2.49
N GLN A 248 -0.53 -27.80 -2.33
CA GLN A 248 -0.71 -29.25 -2.22
C GLN A 248 -0.16 -29.99 -3.47
N GLU A 249 -0.47 -29.49 -4.67
CA GLU A 249 -0.03 -30.07 -5.94
C GLU A 249 1.47 -29.84 -6.23
N LEU A 250 2.08 -28.88 -5.57
CA LEU A 250 3.49 -28.53 -5.73
C LEU A 250 4.42 -29.25 -4.74
N ALA A 251 3.86 -29.85 -3.68
CA ALA A 251 4.63 -30.52 -2.64
C ALA A 251 5.52 -31.66 -3.17
N PRO A 252 5.06 -32.56 -4.09
CA PRO A 252 5.89 -33.66 -4.62
C PRO A 252 7.14 -33.19 -5.38
N ASP A 253 7.10 -31.98 -5.99
CA ASP A 253 8.24 -31.40 -6.70
C ASP A 253 9.27 -30.74 -5.76
N GLY A 254 9.00 -30.67 -4.45
CA GLY A 254 9.85 -30.01 -3.46
C GLY A 254 9.75 -28.48 -3.51
N ILE A 255 8.65 -27.97 -4.03
CA ILE A 255 8.34 -26.54 -4.14
C ILE A 255 7.60 -26.09 -2.88
N SER A 256 8.12 -25.09 -2.19
CA SER A 256 7.52 -24.56 -0.97
C SER A 256 6.90 -23.19 -1.17
N LEU A 257 5.78 -22.96 -0.50
CA LEU A 257 5.13 -21.69 -0.34
C LEU A 257 5.44 -21.13 1.05
N VAL A 258 6.12 -20.01 1.11
CA VAL A 258 6.53 -19.37 2.37
C VAL A 258 5.81 -18.04 2.51
N PHE A 259 5.20 -17.83 3.68
CA PHE A 259 4.58 -16.57 4.06
C PHE A 259 5.44 -15.88 5.11
N VAL A 260 5.93 -14.68 4.81
CA VAL A 260 6.62 -13.80 5.77
C VAL A 260 5.72 -12.63 6.08
N GLY A 261 5.26 -12.53 7.32
CA GLY A 261 4.40 -11.43 7.72
C GLY A 261 3.28 -11.81 8.67
N ASP A 262 2.33 -10.89 8.82
CA ASP A 262 1.16 -11.04 9.68
C ASP A 262 -0.08 -10.43 9.02
N GLY A 263 -1.25 -10.62 9.62
CA GLY A 263 -2.50 -10.05 9.14
C GLY A 263 -3.74 -10.79 9.60
N ALA A 264 -4.90 -10.23 9.29
CA ALA A 264 -6.19 -10.74 9.75
C ALA A 264 -6.48 -12.19 9.31
N GLN A 265 -5.85 -12.66 8.23
CA GLN A 265 -6.05 -14.01 7.69
C GLN A 265 -5.01 -15.02 8.20
N ARG A 266 -3.94 -14.59 8.90
CA ARG A 266 -2.83 -15.48 9.27
C ARG A 266 -3.29 -16.75 10.01
N LYS A 267 -4.10 -16.59 11.05
CA LYS A 267 -4.56 -17.76 11.86
C LYS A 267 -5.40 -18.72 11.00
N ARG A 268 -6.32 -18.20 10.18
CA ARG A 268 -7.12 -19.03 9.27
C ARG A 268 -6.23 -19.81 8.30
N LEU A 269 -5.25 -19.14 7.71
CA LEU A 269 -4.33 -19.76 6.75
C LEU A 269 -3.45 -20.82 7.41
N GLN A 270 -2.97 -20.58 8.63
CA GLN A 270 -2.21 -21.59 9.38
C GLN A 270 -3.05 -22.83 9.66
N CYS A 271 -4.32 -22.67 10.06
CA CYS A 271 -5.22 -23.81 10.25
C CYS A 271 -5.49 -24.54 8.93
N ALA A 272 -5.74 -23.82 7.84
CA ALA A 272 -6.00 -24.43 6.53
C ALA A 272 -4.76 -25.14 5.94
N ALA A 273 -3.56 -24.71 6.29
CA ALA A 273 -2.30 -25.29 5.84
C ALA A 273 -1.76 -26.41 6.74
N ALA A 274 -2.46 -26.80 7.80
CA ALA A 274 -1.96 -27.77 8.80
C ALA A 274 -1.51 -29.12 8.21
N GLY A 275 -2.10 -29.55 7.08
CA GLY A 275 -1.74 -30.77 6.36
C GLY A 275 -0.74 -30.58 5.20
N LEU A 276 -0.19 -29.36 5.02
CA LEU A 276 0.68 -29.03 3.88
C LEU A 276 2.13 -28.84 4.36
N PRO A 277 3.00 -29.86 4.24
CA PRO A 277 4.36 -29.80 4.78
C PRO A 277 5.26 -28.79 4.06
N ASN A 278 4.90 -28.39 2.85
CA ASN A 278 5.60 -27.41 2.04
C ASN A 278 5.08 -25.96 2.21
N VAL A 279 4.17 -25.71 3.17
CA VAL A 279 3.69 -24.37 3.51
C VAL A 279 4.25 -23.93 4.85
N ARG A 280 4.91 -22.77 4.88
CA ARG A 280 5.53 -22.25 6.09
C ARG A 280 5.15 -20.79 6.35
N PHE A 281 5.05 -20.42 7.63
CA PHE A 281 4.72 -19.07 8.09
C PHE A 281 5.82 -18.55 9.01
N LEU A 282 6.45 -17.46 8.59
CA LEU A 282 7.48 -16.76 9.34
C LEU A 282 6.93 -15.39 9.82
N PRO A 283 7.45 -14.84 10.92
CA PRO A 283 7.09 -13.51 11.37
C PRO A 283 7.69 -12.45 10.43
N PHE A 284 7.34 -11.18 10.65
CA PHE A 284 8.06 -10.06 10.03
C PHE A 284 9.53 -10.06 10.48
N PHE A 285 10.41 -9.82 9.53
CA PHE A 285 11.80 -9.52 9.83
C PHE A 285 12.00 -8.01 10.05
N PRO A 286 13.02 -7.61 10.83
CA PRO A 286 13.41 -6.20 10.96
C PRO A 286 13.68 -5.55 9.60
N ALA A 287 13.46 -4.22 9.51
CA ALA A 287 13.63 -3.48 8.26
C ALA A 287 15.03 -3.65 7.64
N SER A 288 16.08 -3.73 8.46
CA SER A 288 17.46 -3.99 8.01
C SER A 288 17.67 -5.33 7.32
N LYS A 289 16.75 -6.29 7.52
CA LYS A 289 16.83 -7.64 6.91
C LYS A 289 15.98 -7.79 5.65
N ILE A 290 15.25 -6.76 5.25
CA ILE A 290 14.39 -6.80 4.05
C ILE A 290 15.16 -7.17 2.78
N PRO A 291 16.38 -6.66 2.52
CA PRO A 291 17.17 -7.10 1.36
C PRO A 291 17.35 -8.64 1.31
N SER A 292 17.67 -9.26 2.46
CA SER A 292 17.82 -10.72 2.55
C SER A 292 16.49 -11.45 2.33
N VAL A 293 15.38 -10.91 2.84
CA VAL A 293 14.03 -11.46 2.61
C VAL A 293 13.68 -11.43 1.12
N LEU A 294 13.99 -10.33 0.43
CA LEU A 294 13.71 -10.19 -1.00
C LEU A 294 14.62 -11.07 -1.86
N ALA A 295 15.87 -11.26 -1.45
CA ALA A 295 16.84 -12.08 -2.17
C ALA A 295 16.65 -13.60 -1.99
N ALA A 296 16.06 -14.03 -0.88
CA ALA A 296 16.00 -15.44 -0.46
C ALA A 296 15.21 -16.37 -1.40
N PRO A 297 14.01 -16.03 -1.92
CA PRO A 297 13.20 -16.92 -2.73
C PRO A 297 13.72 -17.04 -4.17
N ASP A 298 13.26 -18.06 -4.87
CA ASP A 298 13.44 -18.20 -6.30
C ASP A 298 12.50 -17.28 -7.07
N ALA A 299 11.25 -17.17 -6.61
CA ALA A 299 10.29 -16.18 -7.11
C ALA A 299 9.38 -15.65 -6.00
N HIS A 300 8.90 -14.42 -6.15
CA HIS A 300 7.89 -13.86 -5.26
C HIS A 300 6.49 -14.12 -5.79
N ILE A 301 5.53 -14.27 -4.86
CA ILE A 301 4.13 -14.37 -5.22
C ILE A 301 3.38 -13.10 -4.77
N ILE A 302 2.64 -12.52 -5.69
CA ILE A 302 1.72 -11.40 -5.43
C ILE A 302 0.31 -11.89 -5.72
N THR A 303 -0.61 -11.64 -4.80
CA THR A 303 -2.00 -12.08 -4.97
C THR A 303 -3.00 -10.98 -4.71
N VAL A 304 -4.01 -10.90 -5.57
CA VAL A 304 -5.20 -10.04 -5.45
C VAL A 304 -6.40 -10.87 -5.86
N LYS A 305 -7.40 -10.99 -4.98
CA LYS A 305 -8.62 -11.72 -5.31
C LYS A 305 -9.49 -10.95 -6.30
N ARG A 306 -10.32 -11.65 -7.06
CA ARG A 306 -11.28 -11.05 -8.00
C ARG A 306 -12.19 -10.03 -7.30
N GLY A 307 -12.46 -8.94 -7.98
CA GLY A 307 -13.27 -7.82 -7.50
C GLY A 307 -12.49 -6.75 -6.73
N LEU A 308 -11.21 -7.00 -6.40
CA LEU A 308 -10.33 -6.03 -5.73
C LEU A 308 -9.23 -5.46 -6.64
N GLU A 309 -9.26 -5.76 -7.94
CA GLU A 309 -8.42 -5.08 -8.95
C GLU A 309 -8.67 -3.57 -8.91
N GLY A 310 -7.61 -2.79 -8.82
CA GLY A 310 -7.66 -1.34 -8.69
C GLY A 310 -8.28 -0.80 -7.39
N VAL A 311 -8.61 -1.68 -6.44
CA VAL A 311 -9.02 -1.30 -5.07
C VAL A 311 -7.83 -1.31 -4.14
N VAL A 312 -6.98 -2.32 -4.29
CA VAL A 312 -5.70 -2.47 -3.59
C VAL A 312 -4.61 -2.65 -4.63
N VAL A 313 -3.60 -1.79 -4.62
CA VAL A 313 -2.45 -1.91 -5.51
C VAL A 313 -1.28 -2.52 -4.74
N PRO A 314 -0.74 -3.66 -5.19
CA PRO A 314 0.34 -4.35 -4.48
C PRO A 314 1.68 -3.63 -4.61
N SER A 315 1.96 -2.68 -3.72
CA SER A 315 3.21 -1.88 -3.72
C SER A 315 4.49 -2.70 -3.57
N LYS A 316 4.39 -3.92 -3.03
CA LYS A 316 5.53 -4.85 -2.91
C LYS A 316 6.17 -5.21 -4.25
N MET A 317 5.43 -5.07 -5.37
CA MET A 317 5.96 -5.28 -6.71
C MET A 317 7.27 -4.50 -6.91
N TYR A 318 7.29 -3.23 -6.56
CA TYR A 318 8.45 -2.36 -6.80
C TYR A 318 9.71 -2.80 -6.06
N SER A 319 9.58 -3.23 -4.80
CA SER A 319 10.71 -3.76 -4.03
C SER A 319 11.22 -5.10 -4.59
N ILE A 320 10.32 -5.93 -5.12
CA ILE A 320 10.69 -7.19 -5.79
C ILE A 320 11.45 -6.90 -7.09
N LEU A 321 10.99 -5.91 -7.87
CA LEU A 321 11.71 -5.46 -9.07
C LEU A 321 13.11 -4.97 -8.73
N ALA A 322 13.25 -4.14 -7.68
CA ALA A 322 14.54 -3.64 -7.21
C ALA A 322 15.49 -4.77 -6.75
N ALA A 323 14.94 -5.90 -6.28
CA ALA A 323 15.71 -7.09 -5.93
C ALA A 323 16.03 -8.00 -7.14
N GLY A 324 15.59 -7.66 -8.36
CA GLY A 324 15.81 -8.45 -9.56
C GLY A 324 15.15 -9.83 -9.52
N LYS A 325 13.97 -9.96 -8.91
CA LYS A 325 13.30 -11.25 -8.72
C LYS A 325 12.04 -11.37 -9.58
N ALA A 326 11.83 -12.59 -10.09
CA ALA A 326 10.62 -12.95 -10.83
C ALA A 326 9.38 -12.89 -9.94
N ILE A 327 8.22 -12.58 -10.55
CA ILE A 327 6.93 -12.51 -9.88
C ILE A 327 5.96 -13.55 -10.47
N VAL A 328 5.34 -14.35 -9.59
CA VAL A 328 4.13 -15.11 -9.90
C VAL A 328 2.94 -14.27 -9.45
N ALA A 329 2.18 -13.75 -10.40
CA ALA A 329 1.05 -12.86 -10.15
C ALA A 329 -0.27 -13.66 -10.15
N VAL A 330 -0.87 -13.87 -8.97
CA VAL A 330 -2.18 -14.53 -8.82
C VAL A 330 -3.23 -13.45 -8.63
N ALA A 331 -3.67 -12.90 -9.76
CA ALA A 331 -4.52 -11.70 -9.77
C ALA A 331 -5.33 -11.62 -11.07
N PRO A 332 -6.44 -10.84 -11.09
CA PRO A 332 -7.15 -10.51 -12.33
C PRO A 332 -6.22 -9.86 -13.37
N ALA A 333 -6.54 -10.06 -14.65
CA ALA A 333 -5.73 -9.57 -15.77
C ALA A 333 -5.57 -8.04 -15.80
N GLU A 334 -6.54 -7.33 -15.24
CA GLU A 334 -6.59 -5.87 -15.15
C GLU A 334 -5.61 -5.28 -14.14
N CYS A 335 -5.10 -6.10 -13.20
CA CYS A 335 -4.14 -5.64 -12.20
C CYS A 335 -2.81 -5.23 -12.83
N ASP A 336 -2.24 -4.12 -12.36
CA ASP A 336 -0.95 -3.60 -12.83
C ASP A 336 0.17 -4.66 -12.77
N VAL A 337 0.21 -5.49 -11.73
CA VAL A 337 1.22 -6.55 -11.59
C VAL A 337 1.15 -7.59 -12.71
N VAL A 338 -0.05 -7.84 -13.27
CA VAL A 338 -0.25 -8.74 -14.40
C VAL A 338 0.05 -8.02 -15.72
N SER A 339 -0.62 -6.89 -15.97
CA SER A 339 -0.54 -6.15 -17.24
C SER A 339 0.86 -5.58 -17.50
N ILE A 340 1.47 -4.94 -16.51
CA ILE A 340 2.85 -4.42 -16.61
C ILE A 340 3.85 -5.58 -16.67
N GLY A 341 3.65 -6.60 -15.83
CA GLY A 341 4.55 -7.73 -15.75
C GLY A 341 4.61 -8.55 -17.05
N ALA A 342 3.47 -8.76 -17.69
CA ALA A 342 3.41 -9.43 -19.00
C ALA A 342 4.12 -8.60 -20.08
N ARG A 343 3.88 -7.29 -20.13
CA ARG A 343 4.49 -6.39 -21.11
C ARG A 343 6.02 -6.27 -20.95
N LYS A 344 6.51 -6.27 -19.71
CA LYS A 344 7.95 -6.13 -19.39
C LYS A 344 8.68 -7.45 -19.19
N GLY A 345 7.96 -8.58 -19.11
CA GLY A 345 8.54 -9.91 -19.01
C GLY A 345 9.00 -10.35 -17.62
N PHE A 346 8.64 -9.63 -16.55
CA PHE A 346 9.08 -9.95 -15.20
C PHE A 346 8.07 -10.79 -14.39
N SER A 347 6.83 -10.97 -14.89
CA SER A 347 5.84 -11.79 -14.20
C SER A 347 5.23 -12.88 -15.10
N ILE A 348 4.84 -13.97 -14.45
CA ILE A 348 3.94 -14.97 -15.00
C ILE A 348 2.62 -14.91 -14.23
N ALA A 349 1.48 -14.90 -14.92
CA ALA A 349 0.18 -14.71 -14.31
C ALA A 349 -0.60 -16.01 -14.16
N ALA A 350 -1.42 -16.09 -13.11
CA ALA A 350 -2.46 -17.08 -12.92
C ALA A 350 -3.75 -16.39 -12.42
N ASN A 351 -4.90 -16.93 -12.84
CA ASN A 351 -6.20 -16.45 -12.37
C ASN A 351 -6.33 -16.70 -10.85
N PRO A 352 -6.83 -15.73 -10.07
CA PRO A 352 -6.97 -15.87 -8.62
C PRO A 352 -7.95 -16.96 -8.17
N ASP A 353 -8.79 -17.48 -9.08
CA ASP A 353 -9.77 -18.54 -8.79
C ASP A 353 -9.36 -19.89 -9.42
N ASP A 354 -8.14 -20.02 -9.96
CA ASP A 354 -7.69 -21.21 -10.70
C ASP A 354 -6.35 -21.73 -10.15
N PRO A 355 -6.39 -22.67 -9.20
CA PRO A 355 -5.18 -23.28 -8.64
C PRO A 355 -4.41 -24.12 -9.67
N VAL A 356 -5.08 -24.70 -10.68
CA VAL A 356 -4.41 -25.50 -11.70
C VAL A 356 -3.55 -24.62 -12.60
N GLN A 357 -4.07 -23.47 -13.02
CA GLN A 357 -3.29 -22.49 -13.77
C GLN A 357 -2.09 -22.00 -12.96
N LEU A 358 -2.25 -21.79 -11.65
CA LEU A 358 -1.13 -21.41 -10.77
C LEU A 358 -0.07 -22.50 -10.72
N VAL A 359 -0.46 -23.76 -10.55
CA VAL A 359 0.47 -24.92 -10.59
C VAL A 359 1.24 -24.96 -11.91
N HIS A 360 0.56 -24.80 -13.04
CA HIS A 360 1.20 -24.77 -14.36
C HIS A 360 2.20 -23.61 -14.48
N ALA A 361 1.83 -22.41 -14.04
CA ALA A 361 2.70 -21.23 -14.08
C ALA A 361 3.97 -21.46 -13.24
N VAL A 362 3.83 -21.99 -12.03
CA VAL A 362 4.95 -22.29 -11.14
C VAL A 362 5.84 -23.38 -11.71
N LYS A 363 5.28 -24.51 -12.17
CA LYS A 363 6.05 -25.61 -12.77
C LYS A 363 6.78 -25.16 -14.03
N ARG A 364 6.22 -24.23 -14.81
CA ARG A 364 6.88 -23.67 -15.99
C ARG A 364 8.17 -22.95 -15.65
N ILE A 365 8.19 -22.08 -14.62
CA ILE A 365 9.41 -21.38 -14.19
C ILE A 365 10.36 -22.31 -13.43
N TYR A 366 9.84 -23.27 -12.66
CA TYR A 366 10.65 -24.26 -11.96
C TYR A 366 11.43 -25.16 -12.91
N ARG A 367 10.80 -25.61 -14.01
CA ARG A 367 11.43 -26.49 -15.00
C ARG A 367 12.27 -25.75 -16.04
N ASN A 368 12.23 -24.41 -16.03
CA ASN A 368 12.98 -23.58 -16.98
C ASN A 368 13.79 -22.50 -16.24
N PRO A 369 15.01 -22.82 -15.76
CA PRO A 369 15.88 -21.87 -15.07
C PRO A 369 16.24 -20.63 -15.90
N ASP A 370 16.31 -20.77 -17.24
CA ASP A 370 16.62 -19.64 -18.13
C ASP A 370 15.47 -18.65 -18.20
N LEU A 371 14.22 -19.14 -18.24
CA LEU A 371 13.04 -18.31 -18.14
C LEU A 371 13.02 -17.58 -16.80
N LEU A 372 13.26 -18.27 -15.69
CA LEU A 372 13.29 -17.67 -14.36
C LEU A 372 14.35 -16.56 -14.28
N ARG A 373 15.56 -16.82 -14.82
CA ARG A 373 16.65 -15.85 -14.87
C ARG A 373 16.30 -14.64 -15.75
N SER A 374 15.72 -14.87 -16.93
CA SER A 374 15.30 -13.78 -17.83
C SER A 374 14.22 -12.89 -17.19
N MET A 375 13.28 -13.46 -16.43
CA MET A 375 12.29 -12.70 -15.67
C MET A 375 12.95 -11.85 -14.58
N GLY A 376 13.96 -12.36 -13.89
CA GLY A 376 14.74 -11.58 -12.91
C GLY A 376 15.49 -10.42 -13.54
N VAL A 377 16.12 -10.64 -14.70
CA VAL A 377 16.79 -9.58 -15.49
C VAL A 377 15.78 -8.52 -15.91
N ALA A 378 14.62 -8.92 -16.41
CA ALA A 378 13.54 -8.01 -16.79
C ALA A 378 13.02 -7.20 -15.59
N ALA A 379 12.92 -7.82 -14.41
CA ALA A 379 12.55 -7.15 -13.17
C ALA A 379 13.57 -6.05 -12.80
N ALA A 380 14.85 -6.38 -12.77
CA ALA A 380 15.93 -5.44 -12.48
C ALA A 380 15.95 -4.28 -13.49
N ALA A 381 15.79 -4.56 -14.78
CA ALA A 381 15.72 -3.55 -15.84
C ALA A 381 14.51 -2.60 -15.70
N ALA A 382 13.40 -3.09 -15.17
CA ALA A 382 12.19 -2.28 -14.95
C ALA A 382 12.27 -1.41 -13.67
N ALA A 383 13.04 -1.81 -12.67
CA ALA A 383 13.07 -1.16 -11.36
C ALA A 383 13.35 0.37 -11.39
N PRO A 384 14.30 0.90 -12.22
CA PRO A 384 14.58 2.34 -12.27
C PRO A 384 13.40 3.22 -12.74
N GLU A 385 12.42 2.64 -13.44
CA GLU A 385 11.22 3.38 -13.85
C GLU A 385 10.30 3.65 -12.65
N TYR A 386 10.41 2.86 -11.59
CA TYR A 386 9.59 2.91 -10.38
C TYR A 386 10.40 3.32 -9.15
N GLU A 387 11.41 4.15 -9.34
CA GLU A 387 12.18 4.72 -8.23
C GLU A 387 11.31 5.69 -7.43
N ARG A 388 11.29 5.53 -6.11
CA ARG A 388 10.44 6.30 -5.18
C ARG A 388 10.65 7.80 -5.32
N ASN A 389 11.90 8.26 -5.42
CA ASN A 389 12.20 9.69 -5.52
C ASN A 389 11.65 10.31 -6.80
N LYS A 390 11.65 9.58 -7.91
CA LYS A 390 11.03 10.03 -9.17
C LYS A 390 9.50 10.17 -9.02
N GLU A 391 8.86 9.21 -8.37
CA GLU A 391 7.42 9.27 -8.15
C GLU A 391 7.04 10.40 -7.17
N LEU A 392 7.82 10.62 -6.10
CA LEU A 392 7.64 11.75 -5.19
C LEU A 392 7.88 13.09 -5.89
N GLY A 393 8.81 13.16 -6.85
CA GLY A 393 9.03 14.34 -7.69
C GLY A 393 7.77 14.74 -8.45
N LYS A 394 7.03 13.78 -9.02
CA LYS A 394 5.74 14.05 -9.68
C LYS A 394 4.70 14.61 -8.69
N LEU A 395 4.69 14.13 -7.45
CA LEU A 395 3.78 14.65 -6.42
C LEU A 395 4.10 16.11 -6.08
N LEU A 396 5.39 16.47 -5.96
CA LEU A 396 5.84 17.85 -5.76
C LEU A 396 5.35 18.76 -6.87
N GLU A 397 5.48 18.36 -8.14
CA GLU A 397 5.01 19.13 -9.29
C GLU A 397 3.50 19.35 -9.25
N ILE A 398 2.72 18.30 -8.91
CA ILE A 398 1.26 18.37 -8.83
C ILE A 398 0.81 19.30 -7.70
N VAL A 399 1.46 19.23 -6.52
CA VAL A 399 1.16 20.09 -5.38
C VAL A 399 1.44 21.56 -5.74
N SER A 400 2.59 21.84 -6.36
CA SER A 400 2.94 23.19 -6.79
C SER A 400 1.97 23.73 -7.85
N ALA A 401 1.61 22.92 -8.84
CA ALA A 401 0.68 23.31 -9.91
C ALA A 401 -0.75 23.49 -9.38
N ALA A 402 -1.21 22.66 -8.46
CA ALA A 402 -2.56 22.75 -7.90
C ALA A 402 -2.76 23.96 -6.98
N ALA A 403 -1.69 24.48 -6.38
CA ALA A 403 -1.74 25.66 -5.52
C ALA A 403 -1.64 26.98 -6.29
N GLY A 404 -1.11 26.98 -7.52
CA GLY A 404 -0.91 28.15 -8.37
C GLY A 404 -2.05 28.45 -9.35
N GLY A 405 -3.03 27.58 -9.47
CA GLY A 405 -4.23 27.76 -10.29
C GLY A 405 -5.46 27.94 -9.42
#